data_104cec4607f01050a77c8e2294adda25
#
_entry.id   104cec4607f01050a77c8e2294adda25
#
_cell.length_a   1.000
_cell.length_b   1.000
_cell.length_c   1.000
_cell.angle_alpha   90.00
_cell.angle_beta   90.00
_cell.angle_gamma   90.00
#
_symmetry.space_group_name_H-M   'P 1'
#
loop_
_entity.id
_entity.type
_entity.pdbx_description
1 polymer ?
#
loop_
_entity_poly.entity_id
_entity_poly.type
_entity_poly.pdbx_seq_one_letter_code
_entity_poly.pdbx_strand_id
1 'polypeptide(L)'
;MQFKRGPITAACVLLALGNAALASSHREAPFITTSPKVDGTDFYMFRSYEGVASNGSGGRSDYVTMIANYQPLQAPYGGPNYFSMDPNALYEIHIDNVGDAKEHMSFQFRFNNKLNNVALPIGASSVAIPLIQAGGVSNVNDANLNLNESYTVKVVRGDRRKGAVSDVTKTDGSKTFEKPVDYIGAKTLGNASAYETYAQKHIFDIKIPGCPAGMDTGKVFVGQRQDGFAVNLGPVFDLVNAPAAFLLDPNNKDAVGQGGQAAVQKTNITTIALEVNKGCLTAGSETVIGGWTTASLRQARLLNGKPPSGHQASEKAGGAWVQVSRLGNPLVNELVIGLPDKDKFNASKPQDDGQFLTYVTNPTLPALLGITLANSATALAPTNLPRTDLATVFLTGITGVNKPANATPSEVLRLNTAISPVPFATQNRLGVAGEVLRVGGTAN
;
A
#
# COMPACT_ATOMS: atom_id res chain seq x y z
N MET A 1 -26.14 -33.88 11.86
CA MET A 1 -26.63 -33.16 10.66
C MET A 1 -25.46 -33.01 9.70
N GLN A 2 -25.44 -33.80 8.62
CA GLN A 2 -24.32 -33.72 7.67
C GLN A 2 -24.51 -32.48 6.79
N PHE A 3 -23.65 -31.49 6.96
CA PHE A 3 -23.57 -30.37 6.04
C PHE A 3 -23.03 -30.87 4.69
N LYS A 4 -23.86 -30.83 3.65
CA LYS A 4 -23.42 -30.99 2.27
C LYS A 4 -22.42 -29.88 1.98
N ARG A 5 -21.16 -30.26 1.74
CA ARG A 5 -20.09 -29.37 1.30
C ARG A 5 -20.45 -28.89 -0.11
N GLY A 6 -21.06 -27.71 -0.21
CA GLY A 6 -21.37 -27.06 -1.48
C GLY A 6 -20.16 -26.26 -2.00
N PRO A 7 -20.19 -25.80 -3.24
CA PRO A 7 -19.08 -25.08 -3.91
C PRO A 7 -18.68 -23.74 -3.28
N ILE A 8 -19.36 -23.31 -2.22
CA ILE A 8 -19.01 -22.15 -1.39
C ILE A 8 -17.58 -22.25 -0.80
N THR A 9 -17.10 -23.48 -0.58
CA THR A 9 -15.78 -23.74 0.01
C THR A 9 -14.64 -23.33 -0.93
N ALA A 10 -14.79 -23.44 -2.26
CA ALA A 10 -13.71 -23.13 -3.19
C ALA A 10 -13.51 -21.61 -3.40
N ALA A 11 -14.58 -20.83 -3.48
CA ALA A 11 -14.47 -19.37 -3.63
C ALA A 11 -14.05 -18.69 -2.30
N CYS A 12 -14.52 -19.21 -1.16
CA CYS A 12 -14.04 -18.75 0.15
C CYS A 12 -12.60 -19.18 0.44
N VAL A 13 -12.16 -20.34 -0.09
CA VAL A 13 -10.77 -20.80 0.06
C VAL A 13 -9.82 -19.95 -0.77
N LEU A 14 -10.19 -19.52 -1.97
CA LEU A 14 -9.37 -18.56 -2.75
C LEU A 14 -9.28 -17.16 -2.11
N LEU A 15 -10.31 -16.74 -1.38
CA LEU A 15 -10.30 -15.52 -0.58
C LEU A 15 -9.68 -15.73 0.82
N ALA A 16 -9.68 -16.96 1.33
CA ALA A 16 -9.13 -17.30 2.65
C ALA A 16 -7.66 -17.74 2.63
N LEU A 17 -7.08 -18.02 1.44
CA LEU A 17 -5.63 -18.28 1.29
C LEU A 17 -4.79 -17.00 1.43
N GLY A 18 -5.43 -15.89 1.71
CA GLY A 18 -4.83 -14.59 1.85
C GLY A 18 -4.58 -14.12 3.26
N ASN A 19 -3.95 -14.87 4.10
CA ASN A 19 -3.70 -14.46 5.47
C ASN A 19 -2.25 -14.14 5.83
N ALA A 20 -1.52 -13.66 4.87
CA ALA A 20 -0.42 -12.75 5.13
C ALA A 20 -0.72 -11.50 4.31
N ALA A 21 -1.08 -10.41 5.00
CA ALA A 21 -1.16 -9.06 4.46
C ALA A 21 -1.35 -9.00 2.93
N LEU A 22 -2.58 -9.06 2.48
CA LEU A 22 -2.93 -9.08 1.07
C LEU A 22 -3.46 -7.72 0.68
N ALA A 23 -2.61 -6.89 0.24
CA ALA A 23 -2.98 -5.74 -0.54
C ALA A 23 -2.24 -5.85 -1.86
N SER A 24 -2.88 -5.56 -2.96
CA SER A 24 -2.26 -5.63 -4.27
C SER A 24 -2.99 -4.78 -5.28
N SER A 25 -2.21 -4.06 -6.03
CA SER A 25 -2.51 -3.44 -7.29
C SER A 25 -1.20 -3.30 -8.04
N HIS A 26 -0.85 -4.25 -8.92
CA HIS A 26 0.42 -4.23 -9.64
C HIS A 26 0.14 -4.04 -11.13
N ARG A 27 0.16 -2.77 -11.58
CA ARG A 27 -0.04 -2.41 -12.98
C ARG A 27 -1.38 -2.89 -13.57
N GLU A 28 -2.42 -2.95 -12.74
CA GLU A 28 -3.72 -3.54 -13.07
C GLU A 28 -4.58 -2.66 -13.99
N ALA A 29 -4.34 -1.34 -14.01
CA ALA A 29 -5.11 -0.40 -14.81
C ALA A 29 -4.29 0.15 -16.00
N PRO A 30 -4.93 0.42 -17.15
CA PRO A 30 -4.22 0.85 -18.35
C PRO A 30 -3.37 2.11 -18.16
N PHE A 31 -3.89 3.14 -17.49
CA PHE A 31 -3.15 4.37 -17.25
C PHE A 31 -1.92 4.15 -16.35
N ILE A 32 -2.07 3.43 -15.27
CA ILE A 32 -1.01 3.15 -14.28
C ILE A 32 0.16 2.38 -14.92
N THR A 33 -0.12 1.52 -15.88
CA THR A 33 0.92 0.81 -16.64
C THR A 33 1.90 1.78 -17.32
N THR A 34 1.43 2.96 -17.73
CA THR A 34 2.25 4.00 -18.34
C THR A 34 2.93 4.94 -17.35
N SER A 35 2.56 4.87 -16.07
CA SER A 35 3.02 5.77 -15.01
C SER A 35 3.36 5.02 -13.73
N PRO A 36 4.30 4.06 -13.74
CA PRO A 36 4.53 3.11 -12.64
C PRO A 36 4.98 3.78 -11.34
N LYS A 37 5.52 4.99 -11.37
CA LYS A 37 5.93 5.73 -10.16
C LYS A 37 4.75 6.13 -9.26
N VAL A 38 3.54 6.21 -9.81
CA VAL A 38 2.32 6.55 -9.08
C VAL A 38 1.36 5.38 -8.96
N ASP A 39 1.83 4.18 -9.28
CA ASP A 39 1.11 2.93 -9.07
C ASP A 39 1.11 2.59 -7.58
N GLY A 40 -0.04 2.76 -6.93
CA GLY A 40 -0.28 2.39 -5.54
C GLY A 40 -0.67 0.92 -5.47
N THR A 41 0.22 0.08 -4.96
CA THR A 41 0.12 -1.37 -5.10
C THR A 41 -0.44 -2.07 -3.90
N ASP A 42 -0.08 -1.60 -2.69
CA ASP A 42 -0.50 -2.20 -1.44
C ASP A 42 -0.87 -1.12 -0.44
N PHE A 43 -1.90 -1.40 0.35
CA PHE A 43 -2.24 -0.61 1.52
C PHE A 43 -2.51 -1.51 2.71
N TYR A 44 -1.78 -1.28 3.80
CA TYR A 44 -1.95 -2.00 5.06
C TYR A 44 -2.27 -1.01 6.15
N MET A 45 -3.19 -1.36 7.03
CA MET A 45 -3.54 -0.57 8.20
C MET A 45 -3.84 -1.48 9.38
N PHE A 46 -3.05 -1.38 10.44
CA PHE A 46 -3.17 -2.25 11.60
C PHE A 46 -2.71 -1.55 12.88
N ARG A 47 -3.18 -2.06 14.02
CA ARG A 47 -2.66 -1.62 15.32
C ARG A 47 -1.20 -2.05 15.43
N SER A 48 -0.32 -1.09 15.79
CA SER A 48 1.10 -1.38 15.98
C SER A 48 1.31 -2.43 17.07
N TYR A 49 2.17 -3.40 16.82
CA TYR A 49 2.40 -4.54 17.73
C TYR A 49 3.83 -4.63 18.24
N GLU A 50 4.70 -3.66 17.92
CA GLU A 50 6.08 -3.59 18.40
C GLU A 50 6.11 -3.45 19.93
N GLY A 51 6.77 -4.42 20.58
CA GLY A 51 6.89 -4.46 22.05
C GLY A 51 5.58 -4.70 22.81
N VAL A 52 4.52 -5.13 22.13
CA VAL A 52 3.22 -5.43 22.76
C VAL A 52 3.29 -6.76 23.48
N ALA A 53 2.76 -6.80 24.70
CA ALA A 53 2.63 -8.01 25.51
C ALA A 53 1.47 -8.90 25.02
N SER A 54 1.43 -10.16 25.47
CA SER A 54 0.40 -11.13 25.07
C SER A 54 -1.04 -10.71 25.44
N ASN A 55 -1.20 -9.84 26.42
CA ASN A 55 -2.49 -9.25 26.79
C ASN A 55 -2.91 -8.05 25.92
N GLY A 56 -2.13 -7.71 24.89
CA GLY A 56 -2.41 -6.61 23.97
C GLY A 56 -2.07 -5.22 24.52
N SER A 57 -1.30 -5.11 25.61
CA SER A 57 -0.91 -3.84 26.23
C SER A 57 0.58 -3.57 26.07
N GLY A 58 0.97 -2.33 26.35
CA GLY A 58 2.37 -1.88 26.33
C GLY A 58 2.92 -1.64 24.93
N GLY A 59 4.21 -1.41 24.83
CA GLY A 59 4.91 -1.13 23.56
C GLY A 59 4.22 -0.02 22.75
N ARG A 60 3.97 -0.30 21.48
CA ARG A 60 3.29 0.62 20.55
C ARG A 60 1.78 0.38 20.43
N SER A 61 1.15 -0.25 21.41
CA SER A 61 -0.28 -0.64 21.36
C SER A 61 -1.26 0.53 21.13
N ASP A 62 -0.90 1.76 21.45
CA ASP A 62 -1.74 2.94 21.20
C ASP A 62 -1.56 3.58 19.81
N TYR A 63 -0.79 2.94 18.96
CA TYR A 63 -0.53 3.45 17.60
C TYR A 63 -1.18 2.58 16.54
N VAL A 64 -1.38 3.19 15.38
CA VAL A 64 -1.79 2.54 14.14
C VAL A 64 -0.68 2.73 13.13
N THR A 65 -0.23 1.64 12.53
CA THR A 65 0.71 1.64 11.42
C THR A 65 -0.08 1.57 10.11
N MET A 66 0.23 2.49 9.21
CA MET A 66 -0.27 2.55 7.85
C MET A 66 0.91 2.40 6.89
N ILE A 67 0.79 1.49 5.94
CA ILE A 67 1.82 1.24 4.93
C ILE A 67 1.16 1.39 3.57
N ALA A 68 1.68 2.30 2.75
CA ALA A 68 1.30 2.49 1.37
C ALA A 68 2.50 2.20 0.47
N ASN A 69 2.37 1.21 -0.39
CA ASN A 69 3.40 0.81 -1.32
C ASN A 69 3.15 1.38 -2.71
N TYR A 70 4.23 1.79 -3.37
CA TYR A 70 4.21 2.37 -4.71
C TYR A 70 5.38 1.89 -5.54
N GLN A 71 5.25 2.06 -6.85
CA GLN A 71 6.31 1.75 -7.81
C GLN A 71 6.77 0.30 -7.71
N PRO A 72 5.94 -0.66 -8.15
CA PRO A 72 6.17 -2.09 -8.00
C PRO A 72 7.27 -2.64 -8.91
N LEU A 73 7.59 -3.92 -8.72
CA LEU A 73 8.44 -4.73 -9.58
C LEU A 73 9.86 -4.15 -9.73
N GLN A 74 10.40 -3.62 -8.65
CA GLN A 74 11.75 -3.05 -8.62
C GLN A 74 12.79 -4.16 -8.62
N ALA A 75 13.48 -4.31 -9.74
CA ALA A 75 14.55 -5.27 -9.89
C ALA A 75 15.91 -4.69 -9.48
N PRO A 76 16.87 -5.52 -9.01
CA PRO A 76 18.20 -5.04 -8.57
C PRO A 76 19.00 -4.29 -9.65
N TYR A 77 18.68 -4.51 -10.93
CA TYR A 77 19.36 -3.88 -12.09
C TYR A 77 18.66 -2.60 -12.59
N GLY A 78 17.84 -1.96 -11.78
CA GLY A 78 17.08 -0.75 -12.17
C GLY A 78 17.90 0.54 -12.31
N GLY A 79 19.22 0.48 -12.11
CA GLY A 79 20.11 1.63 -12.24
C GLY A 79 20.30 2.16 -13.67
N PRO A 80 21.05 3.28 -13.83
CA PRO A 80 21.76 4.05 -12.79
C PRO A 80 20.90 5.01 -11.96
N ASN A 81 19.64 5.28 -12.34
CA ASN A 81 18.77 6.22 -11.62
C ASN A 81 17.89 5.57 -10.54
N TYR A 82 17.81 4.24 -10.53
CA TYR A 82 17.00 3.45 -9.59
C TYR A 82 15.55 3.94 -9.46
N PHE A 83 14.90 3.71 -8.30
CA PHE A 83 13.45 3.85 -8.14
C PHE A 83 13.07 5.07 -7.29
N SER A 84 13.61 6.25 -7.65
CA SER A 84 13.17 7.49 -7.00
C SER A 84 11.69 7.76 -7.25
N MET A 85 11.02 8.35 -6.24
CA MET A 85 9.64 8.79 -6.34
C MET A 85 9.51 9.97 -7.32
N ASP A 86 8.29 10.22 -7.81
CA ASP A 86 8.05 11.31 -8.75
C ASP A 86 7.89 12.65 -8.01
N PRO A 87 8.77 13.63 -8.22
CA PRO A 87 8.63 14.95 -7.59
C PRO A 87 7.42 15.75 -8.13
N ASN A 88 6.87 15.36 -9.27
CA ASN A 88 5.65 15.95 -9.85
C ASN A 88 4.37 15.25 -9.39
N ALA A 89 4.46 14.19 -8.57
CA ALA A 89 3.33 13.51 -8.01
C ALA A 89 3.00 13.98 -6.57
N LEU A 90 1.80 13.64 -6.13
CA LEU A 90 1.33 13.77 -4.75
C LEU A 90 0.84 12.41 -4.29
N TYR A 91 1.44 11.88 -3.24
CA TYR A 91 1.08 10.59 -2.64
C TYR A 91 0.34 10.85 -1.34
N GLU A 92 -0.76 10.13 -1.10
CA GLU A 92 -1.65 10.46 0.01
C GLU A 92 -2.15 9.21 0.72
N ILE A 93 -2.21 9.26 2.05
CA ILE A 93 -2.93 8.30 2.89
C ILE A 93 -4.11 9.04 3.50
N HIS A 94 -5.32 8.50 3.35
CA HIS A 94 -6.56 9.11 3.78
C HIS A 94 -7.21 8.31 4.91
N ILE A 95 -7.87 9.01 5.82
CA ILE A 95 -8.63 8.45 6.94
C ILE A 95 -10.05 8.99 6.94
N ASP A 96 -11.01 8.08 6.89
CA ASP A 96 -12.41 8.28 7.26
C ASP A 96 -12.62 7.81 8.69
N ASN A 97 -12.98 8.70 9.59
CA ASN A 97 -13.16 8.39 11.01
C ASN A 97 -14.59 8.54 11.51
N VAL A 98 -15.56 8.60 10.60
CA VAL A 98 -16.98 8.61 10.91
C VAL A 98 -17.81 7.62 10.09
N GLY A 99 -17.20 6.99 9.05
CA GLY A 99 -17.83 5.98 8.21
C GLY A 99 -18.61 6.52 7.01
N ASP A 100 -18.43 7.80 6.62
CA ASP A 100 -19.18 8.45 5.53
C ASP A 100 -18.48 8.39 4.16
N ALA A 101 -17.40 7.62 4.07
CA ALA A 101 -16.58 7.42 2.86
C ALA A 101 -15.87 8.69 2.34
N LYS A 102 -15.66 9.67 3.21
CA LYS A 102 -14.90 10.89 2.91
C LYS A 102 -13.64 10.95 3.77
N GLU A 103 -12.63 11.62 3.23
CA GLU A 103 -11.43 11.91 4.01
C GLU A 103 -11.70 12.99 5.07
N HIS A 104 -11.45 12.69 6.34
CA HIS A 104 -11.43 13.65 7.45
C HIS A 104 -10.02 14.06 7.82
N MET A 105 -9.06 13.21 7.44
CA MET A 105 -7.63 13.48 7.56
C MET A 105 -6.90 12.87 6.37
N SER A 106 -5.95 13.62 5.81
CA SER A 106 -5.07 13.14 4.74
C SER A 106 -3.62 13.47 5.08
N PHE A 107 -2.74 12.49 4.96
CA PHE A 107 -1.31 12.70 5.01
C PHE A 107 -0.77 12.78 3.59
N GLN A 108 -0.17 13.91 3.23
CA GLN A 108 0.30 14.23 1.88
C GLN A 108 1.82 14.23 1.84
N PHE A 109 2.39 13.39 0.97
CA PHE A 109 3.83 13.24 0.76
C PHE A 109 4.23 13.87 -0.57
N ARG A 110 5.27 14.73 -0.52
CA ARG A 110 5.87 15.35 -1.71
C ARG A 110 7.36 15.09 -1.71
N PHE A 111 7.87 14.63 -2.83
CA PHE A 111 9.28 14.27 -3.01
C PHE A 111 10.07 15.36 -3.71
N ASN A 112 11.37 15.39 -3.45
CA ASN A 112 12.33 16.26 -4.08
C ASN A 112 13.65 15.53 -4.28
N ASN A 113 14.19 15.60 -5.50
CA ASN A 113 15.46 15.01 -5.89
C ASN A 113 16.50 16.12 -6.06
N LYS A 114 17.58 16.06 -5.28
CA LYS A 114 18.67 17.03 -5.30
C LYS A 114 19.92 16.39 -5.90
N LEU A 115 20.36 16.91 -7.07
CA LEU A 115 21.63 16.55 -7.66
C LEU A 115 22.76 17.39 -7.02
N ASN A 116 23.79 16.71 -6.50
CA ASN A 116 24.94 17.37 -5.86
C ASN A 116 26.05 17.75 -6.87
N ASN A 117 25.94 17.35 -8.15
CA ASN A 117 26.88 17.64 -9.22
C ASN A 117 28.31 17.18 -8.92
N VAL A 118 28.45 15.97 -8.37
CA VAL A 118 29.78 15.38 -8.10
C VAL A 118 30.53 15.24 -9.42
N ALA A 119 31.74 15.78 -9.44
CA ALA A 119 32.64 15.73 -10.61
C ALA A 119 34.04 15.32 -10.16
N LEU A 120 34.76 14.68 -11.06
CA LEU A 120 36.13 14.19 -10.86
C LEU A 120 37.11 14.91 -11.77
N PRO A 121 38.35 15.14 -11.29
CA PRO A 121 39.42 15.69 -12.13
C PRO A 121 39.88 14.60 -13.10
N ILE A 122 39.67 14.82 -14.40
CA ILE A 122 40.10 13.93 -15.46
C ILE A 122 41.01 14.73 -16.38
N GLY A 123 42.31 14.53 -16.26
CA GLY A 123 43.30 15.40 -16.89
C GLY A 123 43.18 16.83 -16.39
N ALA A 124 43.02 17.79 -17.28
CA ALA A 124 42.84 19.21 -16.95
C ALA A 124 41.38 19.61 -16.76
N SER A 125 40.42 18.67 -16.87
CA SER A 125 38.98 18.96 -16.84
C SER A 125 38.32 18.38 -15.58
N SER A 126 37.31 19.09 -15.07
CA SER A 126 36.37 18.55 -14.05
C SER A 126 35.17 17.96 -14.78
N VAL A 127 34.97 16.65 -14.66
CA VAL A 127 33.93 15.89 -15.37
C VAL A 127 32.93 15.30 -14.43
N ALA A 128 31.61 15.55 -14.66
CA ALA A 128 30.55 15.02 -13.85
C ALA A 128 30.49 13.48 -13.97
N ILE A 129 30.23 12.82 -12.84
CA ILE A 129 30.10 11.36 -12.81
C ILE A 129 28.74 10.90 -13.36
N PRO A 130 28.65 9.71 -13.98
CA PRO A 130 27.40 9.18 -14.53
C PRO A 130 26.52 8.45 -13.49
N LEU A 131 26.93 8.37 -12.22
CA LEU A 131 26.30 7.57 -11.19
C LEU A 131 25.65 8.47 -10.10
N ILE A 132 24.71 7.91 -9.37
CA ILE A 132 24.09 8.60 -8.24
C ILE A 132 24.92 8.59 -6.96
N GLN A 133 26.07 7.88 -6.97
CA GLN A 133 27.03 7.84 -5.86
C GLN A 133 28.48 7.77 -6.37
N ALA A 134 29.40 8.27 -5.56
CA ALA A 134 30.83 8.26 -5.84
C ALA A 134 31.64 7.33 -4.93
N GLY A 135 30.99 6.57 -4.03
CA GLY A 135 31.64 5.70 -3.07
C GLY A 135 30.64 4.94 -2.19
N GLY A 136 31.14 4.37 -1.09
CA GLY A 136 30.29 3.70 -0.10
C GLY A 136 29.36 4.67 0.61
N VAL A 137 28.13 4.21 0.90
CA VAL A 137 27.07 5.00 1.57
C VAL A 137 26.65 4.31 2.86
N SER A 138 26.66 5.04 3.95
CA SER A 138 26.33 4.49 5.27
C SER A 138 25.55 5.45 6.17
N ASN A 139 25.45 6.73 5.80
CA ASN A 139 24.81 7.77 6.61
C ASN A 139 23.72 8.51 5.85
N VAL A 140 22.83 9.14 6.62
CA VAL A 140 21.86 10.10 6.08
C VAL A 140 22.64 11.26 5.43
N ASN A 141 22.23 11.64 4.22
CA ASN A 141 22.93 12.66 3.42
C ASN A 141 24.45 12.41 3.27
N ASP A 142 24.83 11.14 3.06
CA ASP A 142 26.22 10.73 2.90
C ASP A 142 26.92 11.56 1.80
N ALA A 143 28.16 12.00 2.07
CA ALA A 143 28.93 12.85 1.16
C ALA A 143 29.21 12.18 -0.19
N ASN A 144 29.18 10.86 -0.26
CA ASN A 144 29.36 10.10 -1.50
C ASN A 144 28.10 10.09 -2.38
N LEU A 145 26.97 10.63 -1.92
CA LEU A 145 25.76 10.69 -2.73
C LEU A 145 25.84 11.85 -3.73
N ASN A 146 25.67 11.53 -5.00
CA ASN A 146 25.50 12.50 -6.08
C ASN A 146 24.02 12.90 -6.26
N LEU A 147 23.10 12.03 -5.85
CA LEU A 147 21.66 12.30 -5.83
C LEU A 147 21.09 11.99 -4.43
N ASN A 148 20.47 12.99 -3.82
CA ASN A 148 19.73 12.82 -2.56
C ASN A 148 18.23 12.94 -2.85
N GLU A 149 17.46 12.02 -2.28
CA GLU A 149 16.00 12.08 -2.29
C GLU A 149 15.49 12.46 -0.90
N SER A 150 14.60 13.44 -0.85
CA SER A 150 13.96 13.91 0.37
C SER A 150 12.46 14.08 0.15
N TYR A 151 11.71 14.19 1.25
CA TYR A 151 10.27 14.42 1.18
C TYR A 151 9.79 15.32 2.31
N THR A 152 8.60 15.87 2.12
CA THR A 152 7.82 16.58 3.14
C THR A 152 6.52 15.84 3.39
N VAL A 153 6.00 15.97 4.61
CA VAL A 153 4.69 15.40 4.99
C VAL A 153 3.81 16.53 5.49
N LYS A 154 2.60 16.63 4.96
CA LYS A 154 1.56 17.52 5.45
C LYS A 154 0.39 16.72 5.96
N VAL A 155 -0.25 17.16 7.03
CA VAL A 155 -1.56 16.69 7.44
C VAL A 155 -2.60 17.71 7.03
N VAL A 156 -3.64 17.24 6.34
CA VAL A 156 -4.82 18.02 5.93
C VAL A 156 -6.02 17.50 6.70
N ARG A 157 -6.73 18.37 7.39
CA ARG A 157 -7.96 18.02 8.11
C ARG A 157 -9.17 18.51 7.34
N GLY A 158 -10.12 17.60 7.09
CA GLY A 158 -11.23 17.80 6.17
C GLY A 158 -10.88 17.42 4.72
N ASP A 159 -11.54 18.00 3.75
CA ASP A 159 -11.32 17.75 2.32
C ASP A 159 -9.84 17.94 1.95
N ARG A 160 -9.23 16.93 1.33
CA ARG A 160 -7.79 16.88 1.00
C ARG A 160 -7.26 18.02 0.13
N ARG A 161 -8.15 18.80 -0.52
CA ARG A 161 -7.76 19.93 -1.38
C ARG A 161 -8.14 21.30 -0.80
N LYS A 162 -9.09 21.34 0.16
CA LYS A 162 -9.65 22.58 0.74
C LYS A 162 -9.51 22.67 2.24
N GLY A 163 -9.19 21.57 2.92
CA GLY A 163 -9.09 21.48 4.38
C GLY A 163 -7.92 22.25 4.97
N ALA A 164 -7.84 22.26 6.28
CA ALA A 164 -6.78 22.92 7.04
C ALA A 164 -5.47 22.13 6.91
N VAL A 165 -4.42 22.77 6.39
CA VAL A 165 -3.11 22.16 6.11
C VAL A 165 -2.12 22.55 7.20
N SER A 166 -1.38 21.55 7.71
CA SER A 166 -0.27 21.76 8.64
C SER A 166 0.93 20.88 8.22
N ASP A 167 2.13 21.37 8.50
CA ASP A 167 3.34 20.59 8.27
C ASP A 167 3.56 19.58 9.42
N VAL A 168 3.77 18.32 9.07
CA VAL A 168 4.33 17.34 10.00
C VAL A 168 5.84 17.60 10.12
N THR A 169 6.38 17.56 11.34
CA THR A 169 7.79 17.86 11.60
C THR A 169 8.49 16.70 12.30
N LYS A 170 9.81 16.64 12.17
CA LYS A 170 10.64 15.87 13.09
C LYS A 170 10.55 16.48 14.50
N THR A 171 11.02 15.77 15.49
CA THR A 171 11.05 16.25 16.88
C THR A 171 11.92 17.49 17.08
N ASP A 172 12.89 17.73 16.19
CA ASP A 172 13.72 18.92 16.15
C ASP A 172 13.08 20.11 15.42
N GLY A 173 11.86 19.97 14.92
CA GLY A 173 11.12 20.98 14.15
C GLY A 173 11.40 20.98 12.64
N SER A 174 12.31 20.17 12.15
CA SER A 174 12.59 20.05 10.71
C SER A 174 11.38 19.48 9.97
N LYS A 175 11.09 20.02 8.76
CA LYS A 175 9.98 19.62 7.90
C LYS A 175 10.42 18.71 6.74
N THR A 176 11.71 18.51 6.59
CA THR A 176 12.30 17.71 5.52
C THR A 176 12.77 16.38 6.09
N PHE A 177 12.38 15.32 5.41
CA PHE A 177 12.73 13.95 5.72
C PHE A 177 13.56 13.39 4.57
N GLU A 178 14.58 12.61 4.89
CA GLU A 178 15.45 11.98 3.91
C GLU A 178 14.95 10.55 3.60
N LYS A 179 14.97 10.19 2.31
CA LYS A 179 14.74 8.82 1.87
C LYS A 179 16.09 8.12 1.67
N PRO A 180 16.29 6.90 2.20
CA PRO A 180 17.50 6.12 1.88
C PRO A 180 17.57 5.82 0.38
N VAL A 181 18.76 5.75 -0.16
CA VAL A 181 18.94 5.21 -1.52
C VAL A 181 18.53 3.74 -1.54
N ASP A 182 18.06 3.28 -2.67
CA ASP A 182 17.72 1.88 -2.88
C ASP A 182 18.97 0.99 -2.77
N TYR A 183 18.78 -0.31 -2.48
CA TYR A 183 19.90 -1.23 -2.40
C TYR A 183 20.58 -1.41 -3.76
N ILE A 184 21.64 -0.64 -3.99
CA ILE A 184 22.42 -0.63 -5.23
C ILE A 184 23.27 -1.88 -5.34
N GLY A 185 23.82 -2.33 -4.21
CA GLY A 185 24.71 -3.49 -4.14
C GLY A 185 25.73 -3.40 -3.03
N ALA A 186 26.42 -4.51 -2.78
CA ALA A 186 27.29 -4.68 -1.62
C ALA A 186 28.51 -3.74 -1.61
N LYS A 187 28.99 -3.29 -2.76
CA LYS A 187 30.11 -2.35 -2.81
C LYS A 187 29.73 -0.95 -2.33
N THR A 188 28.49 -0.54 -2.57
CA THR A 188 27.98 0.78 -2.14
C THR A 188 27.41 0.74 -0.72
N LEU A 189 26.65 -0.29 -0.37
CA LEU A 189 25.81 -0.32 0.84
C LEU A 189 26.11 -1.52 1.77
N GLY A 190 27.15 -2.30 1.45
CA GLY A 190 27.46 -3.49 2.20
C GLY A 190 26.47 -4.64 1.96
N ASN A 191 26.41 -5.57 2.91
CA ASN A 191 25.45 -6.67 2.87
C ASN A 191 24.05 -6.24 3.35
N ALA A 192 23.07 -7.14 3.35
CA ALA A 192 21.70 -6.87 3.77
C ALA A 192 21.60 -6.28 5.19
N SER A 193 22.41 -6.76 6.13
CA SER A 193 22.42 -6.22 7.51
C SER A 193 22.97 -4.79 7.57
N ALA A 194 24.01 -4.48 6.78
CA ALA A 194 24.55 -3.14 6.67
C ALA A 194 23.52 -2.18 6.05
N TYR A 195 22.82 -2.64 5.00
CA TYR A 195 21.73 -1.88 4.40
C TYR A 195 20.59 -1.63 5.39
N GLU A 196 20.18 -2.62 6.15
CA GLU A 196 19.16 -2.44 7.18
C GLU A 196 19.59 -1.40 8.22
N THR A 197 20.84 -1.47 8.71
CA THR A 197 21.40 -0.47 9.64
C THR A 197 21.37 0.94 9.05
N TYR A 198 21.69 1.07 7.77
CA TYR A 198 21.60 2.35 7.06
C TYR A 198 20.14 2.83 6.94
N ALA A 199 19.23 1.96 6.53
CA ALA A 199 17.82 2.30 6.37
C ALA A 199 17.15 2.68 7.69
N GLN A 200 17.50 2.04 8.81
CA GLN A 200 17.01 2.38 10.15
C GLN A 200 17.29 3.85 10.55
N LYS A 201 18.37 4.45 10.05
CA LYS A 201 18.69 5.87 10.29
C LYS A 201 17.69 6.83 9.64
N HIS A 202 16.80 6.35 8.78
CA HIS A 202 15.78 7.12 8.08
C HIS A 202 14.36 6.87 8.65
N ILE A 203 14.25 6.24 9.82
CA ILE A 203 13.02 6.18 10.58
C ILE A 203 13.01 7.41 11.51
N PHE A 204 12.09 8.32 11.29
CA PHE A 204 12.03 9.58 12.01
C PHE A 204 10.85 9.60 12.97
N ASP A 205 11.10 10.03 14.21
CA ASP A 205 10.05 10.42 15.13
C ASP A 205 9.45 11.74 14.68
N ILE A 206 8.12 11.84 14.70
CA ILE A 206 7.37 12.98 14.15
C ILE A 206 6.41 13.60 15.15
N LYS A 207 6.09 14.87 14.89
CA LYS A 207 5.02 15.64 15.51
C LYS A 207 3.94 15.95 14.47
N ILE A 208 2.69 15.67 14.81
CA ILE A 208 1.52 15.82 13.95
C ILE A 208 0.61 16.90 14.53
N PRO A 209 0.58 18.11 13.97
CA PRO A 209 -0.22 19.20 14.49
C PRO A 209 -1.73 18.89 14.48
N GLY A 210 -2.43 19.44 15.46
CA GLY A 210 -3.89 19.33 15.59
C GLY A 210 -4.40 17.99 16.10
N CYS A 211 -3.54 17.10 16.58
CA CYS A 211 -3.95 15.95 17.37
C CYS A 211 -4.23 16.35 18.83
N PRO A 212 -5.01 15.57 19.59
CA PRO A 212 -5.18 15.81 21.02
C PRO A 212 -3.84 15.81 21.77
N ALA A 213 -3.77 16.52 22.89
CA ALA A 213 -2.56 16.62 23.69
C ALA A 213 -2.01 15.25 24.07
N GLY A 214 -0.72 15.02 23.84
CA GLY A 214 -0.03 13.76 24.09
C GLY A 214 -0.25 12.67 23.03
N MET A 215 -1.09 12.93 22.02
CA MET A 215 -1.40 11.99 20.91
C MET A 215 -0.84 12.49 19.56
N ASP A 216 0.00 13.50 19.60
CA ASP A 216 0.56 14.18 18.44
C ASP A 216 1.88 13.59 17.94
N THR A 217 2.26 12.42 18.43
CA THR A 217 3.51 11.73 18.08
C THR A 217 3.27 10.56 17.15
N GLY A 218 4.30 10.19 16.40
CA GLY A 218 4.32 9.05 15.50
C GLY A 218 5.71 8.79 14.95
N LYS A 219 5.77 7.94 13.93
CA LYS A 219 7.00 7.66 13.17
C LYS A 219 6.70 7.68 11.67
N VAL A 220 7.69 8.04 10.88
CA VAL A 220 7.61 7.96 9.42
C VAL A 220 8.89 7.36 8.84
N PHE A 221 8.71 6.54 7.81
CA PHE A 221 9.76 5.99 6.99
C PHE A 221 9.29 5.97 5.53
N VAL A 222 10.17 6.33 4.62
CA VAL A 222 9.98 6.07 3.19
C VAL A 222 11.25 5.44 2.64
N GLY A 223 11.13 4.30 1.96
CA GLY A 223 12.28 3.64 1.36
C GLY A 223 11.95 2.34 0.69
N GLN A 224 12.92 1.78 -0.01
CA GLN A 224 12.78 0.49 -0.67
C GLN A 224 12.67 -0.64 0.37
N ARG A 225 11.72 -1.54 0.16
CA ARG A 225 11.53 -2.76 0.93
C ARG A 225 11.24 -3.93 0.00
N GLN A 226 11.46 -5.14 0.48
CA GLN A 226 10.97 -6.32 -0.22
C GLN A 226 9.46 -6.24 -0.32
N ASP A 227 8.93 -6.56 -1.50
CA ASP A 227 7.49 -6.62 -1.69
C ASP A 227 6.89 -7.71 -0.80
N GLY A 228 5.96 -7.31 0.08
CA GLY A 228 5.28 -8.23 0.99
C GLY A 228 4.14 -9.01 0.34
N PHE A 229 3.80 -8.71 -0.90
CA PHE A 229 2.72 -9.34 -1.62
C PHE A 229 3.04 -10.79 -1.98
N ALA A 230 2.15 -11.71 -1.63
CA ALA A 230 2.38 -13.15 -1.71
C ALA A 230 1.69 -13.83 -2.89
N VAL A 231 0.80 -13.16 -3.63
CA VAL A 231 0.06 -13.76 -4.74
C VAL A 231 0.95 -13.83 -5.99
N ASN A 232 0.98 -14.99 -6.62
CA ASN A 232 1.70 -15.17 -7.87
C ASN A 232 0.87 -14.62 -9.04
N LEU A 233 1.11 -13.36 -9.40
CA LEU A 233 0.33 -12.63 -10.40
C LEU A 233 0.34 -13.29 -11.79
N GLY A 234 1.47 -13.89 -12.20
CA GLY A 234 1.57 -14.56 -13.49
C GLY A 234 0.50 -15.63 -13.67
N PRO A 235 0.50 -16.69 -12.85
CA PRO A 235 -0.55 -17.71 -12.89
C PRO A 235 -1.96 -17.19 -12.66
N VAL A 236 -2.15 -16.18 -11.78
CA VAL A 236 -3.48 -15.61 -11.54
C VAL A 236 -4.04 -14.97 -12.81
N PHE A 237 -3.26 -14.17 -13.51
CA PHE A 237 -3.68 -13.52 -14.75
C PHE A 237 -3.65 -14.45 -15.97
N ASP A 238 -3.01 -15.63 -15.88
CA ASP A 238 -3.15 -16.72 -16.84
C ASP A 238 -4.30 -17.66 -16.44
N LEU A 239 -5.46 -17.09 -16.16
CA LEU A 239 -6.70 -17.78 -15.78
C LEU A 239 -6.55 -18.75 -14.60
N VAL A 240 -5.76 -18.36 -13.59
CA VAL A 240 -5.42 -19.18 -12.43
C VAL A 240 -4.78 -20.51 -12.86
N ASN A 241 -3.75 -20.42 -13.69
CA ASN A 241 -3.00 -21.57 -14.20
C ASN A 241 -2.15 -22.21 -13.08
N ALA A 242 -2.81 -22.95 -12.21
CA ALA A 242 -2.19 -23.74 -11.16
C ALA A 242 -2.94 -25.09 -11.01
N PRO A 243 -2.22 -26.20 -10.75
CA PRO A 243 -2.86 -27.49 -10.53
C PRO A 243 -3.86 -27.43 -9.37
N ALA A 244 -5.05 -27.98 -9.55
CA ALA A 244 -6.09 -27.99 -8.51
C ALA A 244 -5.61 -28.65 -7.21
N ALA A 245 -4.82 -29.72 -7.31
CA ALA A 245 -4.22 -30.38 -6.16
C ALA A 245 -3.29 -29.43 -5.36
N PHE A 246 -2.60 -28.51 -6.02
CA PHE A 246 -1.75 -27.52 -5.41
C PHE A 246 -2.54 -26.43 -4.70
N LEU A 247 -3.62 -25.95 -5.33
CA LEU A 247 -4.48 -24.91 -4.77
C LEU A 247 -5.33 -25.41 -3.60
N LEU A 248 -5.64 -26.71 -3.56
CA LEU A 248 -6.54 -27.31 -2.58
C LEU A 248 -5.82 -28.06 -1.45
N ASP A 249 -4.49 -28.13 -1.47
CA ASP A 249 -3.70 -28.78 -0.41
C ASP A 249 -3.69 -27.89 0.86
N PRO A 250 -4.35 -28.29 1.95
CA PRO A 250 -4.39 -27.53 3.18
C PRO A 250 -3.01 -27.42 3.89
N ASN A 251 -2.06 -28.28 3.51
CA ASN A 251 -0.71 -28.26 4.04
C ASN A 251 0.22 -27.35 3.24
N ASN A 252 -0.20 -26.93 2.07
CA ASN A 252 0.55 -26.00 1.23
C ASN A 252 0.38 -24.57 1.76
N LYS A 253 1.15 -24.23 2.80
CA LYS A 253 1.11 -22.93 3.47
C LYS A 253 1.70 -21.81 2.63
N ASP A 254 2.35 -22.15 1.54
CA ASP A 254 3.05 -21.26 0.63
C ASP A 254 2.71 -21.62 -0.82
N ALA A 255 1.43 -21.89 -1.05
CA ALA A 255 0.90 -22.27 -2.36
C ALA A 255 1.32 -21.30 -3.47
N VAL A 256 1.51 -20.06 -3.11
CA VAL A 256 1.84 -18.95 -4.01
C VAL A 256 3.35 -18.81 -4.19
N GLY A 257 4.13 -19.15 -3.17
CA GLY A 257 5.59 -19.05 -3.15
C GLY A 257 6.32 -20.33 -3.54
N GLN A 258 5.63 -21.46 -3.70
CA GLN A 258 6.24 -22.75 -3.98
C GLN A 258 7.08 -22.74 -5.26
N GLY A 259 8.29 -23.28 -5.13
CA GLY A 259 9.26 -23.30 -6.20
C GLY A 259 9.82 -21.92 -6.56
N GLY A 260 9.65 -20.92 -5.70
CA GLY A 260 10.13 -19.56 -5.95
C GLY A 260 9.36 -18.87 -7.08
N GLN A 261 8.12 -19.22 -7.26
CA GLN A 261 7.27 -18.76 -8.35
C GLN A 261 6.53 -17.45 -8.04
N ALA A 262 6.47 -17.01 -6.81
CA ALA A 262 5.94 -15.69 -6.48
C ALA A 262 6.87 -14.60 -7.06
N ALA A 263 6.58 -14.16 -8.27
CA ALA A 263 7.45 -13.25 -9.02
C ALA A 263 7.72 -11.95 -8.25
N VAL A 264 6.73 -11.45 -7.53
CA VAL A 264 6.82 -10.21 -6.74
C VAL A 264 7.63 -10.37 -5.45
N GLN A 265 7.69 -11.55 -4.85
CA GLN A 265 8.50 -11.78 -3.65
C GLN A 265 10.01 -11.66 -3.87
N LYS A 266 10.45 -11.66 -5.12
CA LYS A 266 11.86 -11.48 -5.50
C LYS A 266 12.15 -10.06 -5.96
N THR A 267 11.17 -9.18 -5.91
CA THR A 267 11.30 -7.77 -6.28
C THR A 267 11.13 -6.88 -5.06
N ASN A 268 11.52 -5.64 -5.22
CA ASN A 268 11.32 -4.62 -4.20
C ASN A 268 10.22 -3.66 -4.63
N ILE A 269 9.80 -2.86 -3.67
CA ILE A 269 8.78 -1.83 -3.80
C ILE A 269 9.18 -0.60 -2.98
N THR A 270 8.71 0.58 -3.32
CA THR A 270 8.89 1.74 -2.45
C THR A 270 7.75 1.84 -1.45
N THR A 271 8.09 1.75 -0.18
CA THR A 271 7.17 1.77 0.96
C THR A 271 7.13 3.15 1.59
N ILE A 272 5.94 3.68 1.80
CA ILE A 272 5.64 4.79 2.71
C ILE A 272 5.02 4.18 3.97
N ALA A 273 5.73 4.19 5.07
CA ALA A 273 5.23 3.71 6.36
C ALA A 273 5.03 4.89 7.30
N LEU A 274 3.83 5.00 7.86
CA LEU A 274 3.43 6.06 8.76
C LEU A 274 2.77 5.45 10.00
N GLU A 275 3.29 5.75 11.16
CA GLU A 275 2.70 5.36 12.44
C GLU A 275 2.14 6.58 13.14
N VAL A 276 0.89 6.51 13.59
CA VAL A 276 0.16 7.62 14.22
C VAL A 276 -0.57 7.10 15.46
N ASN A 277 -0.62 7.90 16.53
CA ASN A 277 -1.41 7.57 17.71
C ASN A 277 -2.90 7.42 17.32
N LYS A 278 -3.55 6.33 17.76
CA LYS A 278 -4.95 6.03 17.42
C LYS A 278 -5.92 7.16 17.80
N GLY A 279 -5.66 7.86 18.92
CA GLY A 279 -6.50 8.97 19.35
C GLY A 279 -6.39 10.23 18.49
N CYS A 280 -5.37 10.31 17.62
CA CYS A 280 -5.31 11.32 16.57
C CYS A 280 -6.14 10.96 15.33
N LEU A 281 -6.37 9.67 15.09
CA LEU A 281 -7.07 9.16 13.91
C LEU A 281 -8.57 8.98 14.12
N THR A 282 -9.02 8.76 15.36
CA THR A 282 -10.43 8.54 15.69
C THR A 282 -11.18 9.85 15.96
N ALA A 283 -12.50 9.84 15.85
CA ALA A 283 -13.38 10.96 16.14
C ALA A 283 -14.53 10.55 17.05
N GLY A 284 -14.75 11.30 18.12
CA GLY A 284 -15.82 11.02 19.09
C GLY A 284 -15.73 9.62 19.69
N SER A 285 -16.84 8.88 19.66
CA SER A 285 -16.94 7.51 20.15
C SER A 285 -16.74 6.45 19.08
N GLU A 286 -16.57 6.84 17.79
CA GLU A 286 -16.33 5.87 16.72
C GLU A 286 -14.92 5.30 16.81
N THR A 287 -14.85 3.98 16.90
CA THR A 287 -13.58 3.25 17.01
C THR A 287 -13.12 2.62 15.72
N VAL A 288 -14.00 2.54 14.73
CA VAL A 288 -13.68 2.01 13.41
C VAL A 288 -13.28 3.14 12.48
N ILE A 289 -12.09 3.05 11.93
CA ILE A 289 -11.59 3.99 10.91
C ILE A 289 -11.51 3.28 9.56
N GLY A 290 -11.82 4.02 8.49
CA GLY A 290 -11.55 3.65 7.11
C GLY A 290 -10.25 4.27 6.64
N GLY A 291 -9.47 3.54 5.83
CA GLY A 291 -8.23 4.05 5.27
C GLY A 291 -8.06 3.61 3.81
N TRP A 292 -7.44 4.47 3.02
CA TRP A 292 -7.03 4.17 1.65
C TRP A 292 -5.85 5.04 1.25
N THR A 293 -5.16 4.63 0.20
CA THR A 293 -4.07 5.40 -0.38
C THR A 293 -4.41 5.86 -1.79
N THR A 294 -3.87 7.01 -2.21
CA THR A 294 -4.00 7.53 -3.56
C THR A 294 -2.71 8.16 -4.05
N ALA A 295 -2.53 8.17 -5.37
CA ALA A 295 -1.55 9.04 -6.00
C ALA A 295 -2.22 9.95 -7.02
N SER A 296 -1.72 11.18 -7.12
CA SER A 296 -2.20 12.20 -8.06
C SER A 296 -1.05 12.75 -8.87
N LEU A 297 -1.31 13.02 -10.15
CA LEU A 297 -0.42 13.75 -11.05
C LEU A 297 -0.98 15.15 -11.33
N ARG A 298 -0.15 16.01 -11.87
CA ARG A 298 -0.61 17.30 -12.41
C ARG A 298 -1.39 17.09 -13.70
N GLN A 299 -2.43 17.87 -13.89
CA GLN A 299 -3.34 17.79 -15.05
C GLN A 299 -2.63 17.95 -16.40
N ALA A 300 -1.58 18.75 -16.45
CA ALA A 300 -0.81 19.01 -17.66
C ALA A 300 0.67 18.71 -17.45
N ARG A 301 1.28 18.11 -18.46
CA ARG A 301 2.72 17.87 -18.56
C ARG A 301 3.21 18.37 -19.92
N LEU A 302 4.19 19.27 -19.90
CA LEU A 302 4.82 19.81 -21.09
C LEU A 302 6.24 19.26 -21.19
N LEU A 303 6.54 18.58 -22.26
CA LEU A 303 7.87 18.06 -22.54
C LEU A 303 8.76 19.18 -23.12
N ASN A 304 10.01 19.22 -22.68
CA ASN A 304 11.02 20.14 -23.19
C ASN A 304 11.91 19.40 -24.19
N GLY A 305 11.84 19.78 -25.47
CA GLY A 305 12.66 19.19 -26.54
C GLY A 305 14.14 19.57 -26.45
N LYS A 306 14.52 20.55 -25.63
CA LYS A 306 15.90 20.99 -25.37
C LYS A 306 16.11 21.18 -23.86
N PRO A 307 16.12 20.09 -23.07
CA PRO A 307 16.27 20.21 -21.63
C PRO A 307 17.63 20.82 -21.27
N PRO A 308 17.71 21.70 -20.26
CA PRO A 308 18.96 22.14 -19.68
C PRO A 308 19.66 20.99 -18.94
N SER A 309 20.94 21.18 -18.62
CA SER A 309 21.64 20.29 -17.70
C SER A 309 20.96 20.28 -16.35
N GLY A 310 20.84 19.10 -15.74
CA GLY A 310 20.19 18.90 -14.44
C GLY A 310 19.51 17.54 -14.34
N HIS A 311 18.92 17.28 -13.19
CA HIS A 311 18.14 16.07 -12.95
C HIS A 311 16.64 16.34 -13.21
N GLN A 312 15.99 15.48 -14.00
CA GLN A 312 14.55 15.57 -14.34
C GLN A 312 14.13 16.92 -14.98
N ALA A 313 14.98 17.48 -15.82
CA ALA A 313 14.76 18.79 -16.47
C ALA A 313 13.94 18.71 -17.78
N SER A 314 13.54 17.52 -18.20
CA SER A 314 12.91 17.28 -19.50
C SER A 314 11.42 17.65 -19.56
N GLU A 315 10.81 18.03 -18.44
CA GLU A 315 9.38 18.33 -18.37
C GLU A 315 9.04 19.40 -17.35
N LYS A 316 7.87 20.01 -17.55
CA LYS A 316 7.18 20.83 -16.55
C LYS A 316 5.76 20.32 -16.38
N ALA A 317 5.37 20.08 -15.14
CA ALA A 317 4.02 19.68 -14.79
C ALA A 317 3.26 20.84 -14.14
N GLY A 318 1.96 20.97 -14.41
CA GLY A 318 1.13 22.05 -13.87
C GLY A 318 -0.38 21.76 -13.91
N GLY A 319 -1.17 22.70 -13.41
CA GLY A 319 -2.61 22.55 -13.30
C GLY A 319 -3.06 21.93 -11.96
N ALA A 320 -4.28 21.44 -11.91
CA ALA A 320 -4.85 20.78 -10.74
C ALA A 320 -4.19 19.41 -10.47
N TRP A 321 -4.36 18.91 -9.26
CA TRP A 321 -4.05 17.52 -8.92
C TRP A 321 -5.19 16.62 -9.40
N VAL A 322 -4.84 15.62 -10.19
CA VAL A 322 -5.75 14.60 -10.71
C VAL A 322 -5.36 13.26 -10.13
N GLN A 323 -6.28 12.62 -9.40
CA GLN A 323 -6.06 11.29 -8.86
C GLN A 323 -5.99 10.26 -10.00
N VAL A 324 -4.97 9.43 -9.98
CA VAL A 324 -4.69 8.43 -11.02
C VAL A 324 -4.48 7.02 -10.47
N SER A 325 -4.42 6.89 -9.15
CA SER A 325 -4.31 5.60 -8.46
C SER A 325 -5.05 5.68 -7.12
N ARG A 326 -5.71 4.58 -6.76
CA ARG A 326 -6.43 4.41 -5.49
C ARG A 326 -6.41 2.95 -5.05
N LEU A 327 -6.18 2.73 -3.76
CA LEU A 327 -6.28 1.41 -3.17
C LEU A 327 -6.72 1.48 -1.71
N GLY A 328 -7.72 0.70 -1.35
CA GLY A 328 -8.12 0.42 0.03
C GLY A 328 -7.95 -1.06 0.35
N ASN A 329 -8.89 -1.91 -0.11
CA ASN A 329 -8.80 -3.35 0.06
C ASN A 329 -7.96 -4.02 -1.04
N PRO A 330 -7.29 -5.13 -0.72
CA PRO A 330 -6.49 -5.87 -1.68
C PRO A 330 -7.33 -6.48 -2.81
N LEU A 331 -6.73 -6.62 -3.99
CA LEU A 331 -7.25 -7.32 -5.16
C LEU A 331 -8.53 -6.76 -5.78
N VAL A 332 -9.04 -5.62 -5.28
CA VAL A 332 -10.32 -5.08 -5.78
C VAL A 332 -10.18 -4.64 -7.23
N ASN A 333 -9.20 -3.81 -7.53
CA ASN A 333 -9.03 -3.32 -8.90
C ASN A 333 -8.40 -4.35 -9.85
N GLU A 334 -7.72 -5.39 -9.33
CA GLU A 334 -7.19 -6.47 -10.17
C GLU A 334 -8.24 -7.50 -10.57
N LEU A 335 -9.04 -7.98 -9.61
CA LEU A 335 -9.87 -9.17 -9.78
C LEU A 335 -11.37 -8.91 -9.66
N VAL A 336 -11.79 -7.77 -9.11
CA VAL A 336 -13.21 -7.43 -8.91
C VAL A 336 -13.68 -6.44 -9.96
N ILE A 337 -12.99 -5.31 -10.11
CA ILE A 337 -13.36 -4.28 -11.09
C ILE A 337 -13.08 -4.76 -12.51
N GLY A 338 -14.09 -4.65 -13.38
CA GLY A 338 -13.94 -5.02 -14.80
C GLY A 338 -12.97 -4.11 -15.53
N LEU A 339 -12.27 -4.67 -16.52
CA LEU A 339 -11.21 -3.98 -17.28
C LEU A 339 -11.61 -2.59 -17.82
N PRO A 340 -12.84 -2.36 -18.32
CA PRO A 340 -13.25 -1.04 -18.82
C PRO A 340 -13.29 0.06 -17.75
N ASP A 341 -13.48 -0.31 -16.48
CA ASP A 341 -13.71 0.64 -15.39
C ASP A 341 -12.50 0.77 -14.43
N LYS A 342 -11.36 0.11 -14.69
CA LYS A 342 -10.20 0.13 -13.80
C LYS A 342 -9.60 1.54 -13.63
N ASP A 343 -9.42 2.29 -14.71
CA ASP A 343 -8.95 3.68 -14.63
C ASP A 343 -10.00 4.59 -13.98
N LYS A 344 -11.29 4.35 -14.23
CA LYS A 344 -12.39 5.07 -13.58
C LYS A 344 -12.41 4.81 -12.07
N PHE A 345 -12.16 3.57 -11.64
CA PHE A 345 -12.02 3.23 -10.22
C PHE A 345 -10.86 4.01 -9.60
N ASN A 346 -9.68 3.98 -10.22
CA ASN A 346 -8.50 4.72 -9.78
C ASN A 346 -8.73 6.24 -9.68
N ALA A 347 -9.57 6.81 -10.51
CA ALA A 347 -9.91 8.24 -10.51
C ALA A 347 -11.06 8.60 -9.55
N SER A 348 -11.84 7.63 -9.08
CA SER A 348 -13.03 7.85 -8.26
C SER A 348 -12.70 8.05 -6.78
N LYS A 349 -13.61 8.70 -6.04
CA LYS A 349 -13.59 8.78 -4.59
C LYS A 349 -14.39 7.62 -3.97
N PRO A 350 -14.07 7.15 -2.74
CA PRO A 350 -14.82 6.07 -2.09
C PRO A 350 -16.33 6.33 -1.95
N GLN A 351 -16.73 7.58 -1.72
CA GLN A 351 -18.15 7.95 -1.66
C GLN A 351 -18.97 7.64 -2.92
N ASP A 352 -18.29 7.47 -4.06
CA ASP A 352 -18.90 7.25 -5.37
C ASP A 352 -18.89 5.75 -5.76
N ASP A 353 -18.47 4.85 -4.87
CA ASP A 353 -18.26 3.42 -5.16
C ASP A 353 -19.53 2.62 -5.43
N GLY A 354 -20.69 3.18 -5.13
CA GLY A 354 -21.97 2.61 -5.56
C GLY A 354 -22.05 2.33 -7.07
N GLN A 355 -21.30 3.07 -7.90
CA GLN A 355 -21.18 2.84 -9.34
C GLN A 355 -20.52 1.51 -9.70
N PHE A 356 -19.77 0.89 -8.79
CA PHE A 356 -19.07 -0.38 -9.00
C PHE A 356 -19.75 -1.56 -8.30
N LEU A 357 -20.90 -1.33 -7.65
CA LEU A 357 -21.57 -2.35 -6.81
C LEU A 357 -21.81 -3.66 -7.55
N THR A 358 -22.17 -3.60 -8.83
CA THR A 358 -22.44 -4.79 -9.64
C THR A 358 -21.23 -5.73 -9.74
N TYR A 359 -20.02 -5.21 -9.80
CA TYR A 359 -18.80 -6.03 -9.81
C TYR A 359 -18.61 -6.81 -8.52
N VAL A 360 -19.02 -6.22 -7.39
CA VAL A 360 -18.93 -6.85 -6.07
C VAL A 360 -20.04 -7.88 -5.88
N THR A 361 -21.28 -7.53 -6.23
CA THR A 361 -22.45 -8.39 -6.00
C THR A 361 -22.60 -9.51 -7.03
N ASN A 362 -21.99 -9.34 -8.21
CA ASN A 362 -22.03 -10.30 -9.31
C ASN A 362 -20.62 -10.62 -9.83
N PRO A 363 -19.77 -11.24 -9.00
CA PRO A 363 -18.35 -11.42 -9.30
C PRO A 363 -18.16 -12.35 -10.52
N THR A 364 -17.28 -11.97 -11.43
CA THR A 364 -16.98 -12.75 -12.66
C THR A 364 -15.92 -13.83 -12.43
N LEU A 365 -15.06 -13.71 -11.42
CA LEU A 365 -13.97 -14.65 -11.17
C LEU A 365 -14.42 -16.12 -11.05
N PRO A 366 -15.50 -16.46 -10.32
CA PRO A 366 -15.97 -17.85 -10.28
C PRO A 366 -16.39 -18.41 -11.66
N ALA A 367 -16.97 -17.58 -12.50
CA ALA A 367 -17.34 -17.98 -13.86
C ALA A 367 -16.10 -18.20 -14.75
N LEU A 368 -15.09 -17.35 -14.63
CA LEU A 368 -13.80 -17.52 -15.34
C LEU A 368 -13.10 -18.80 -14.89
N LEU A 369 -13.09 -19.10 -13.60
CA LEU A 369 -12.58 -20.38 -13.08
C LEU A 369 -13.39 -21.57 -13.60
N GLY A 370 -14.71 -21.44 -13.72
CA GLY A 370 -15.58 -22.46 -14.32
C GLY A 370 -15.20 -22.76 -15.77
N ILE A 371 -14.91 -21.74 -16.57
CA ILE A 371 -14.44 -21.91 -17.96
C ILE A 371 -13.13 -22.69 -17.98
N THR A 372 -12.18 -22.31 -17.13
CA THR A 372 -10.85 -22.92 -17.11
C THR A 372 -10.83 -24.35 -16.59
N LEU A 373 -11.55 -24.61 -15.47
CA LEU A 373 -11.47 -25.89 -14.76
C LEU A 373 -12.52 -26.89 -15.18
N ALA A 374 -13.64 -26.43 -15.73
CA ALA A 374 -14.79 -27.29 -16.09
C ALA A 374 -15.35 -27.02 -17.49
N ASN A 375 -14.68 -26.23 -18.32
CA ASN A 375 -15.15 -25.81 -19.65
C ASN A 375 -16.57 -25.19 -19.63
N SER A 376 -16.97 -24.56 -18.54
CA SER A 376 -18.30 -24.00 -18.35
C SER A 376 -18.31 -22.80 -17.44
N ALA A 377 -18.75 -21.65 -17.92
CA ALA A 377 -18.89 -20.43 -17.12
C ALA A 377 -19.88 -20.58 -15.94
N THR A 378 -20.80 -21.55 -16.02
CA THR A 378 -21.82 -21.76 -14.99
C THR A 378 -21.44 -22.81 -13.95
N ALA A 379 -20.40 -23.63 -14.20
CA ALA A 379 -20.04 -24.74 -13.31
C ALA A 379 -19.67 -24.30 -11.89
N LEU A 380 -19.03 -23.16 -11.75
CA LEU A 380 -18.61 -22.58 -10.47
C LEU A 380 -19.30 -21.24 -10.17
N ALA A 381 -20.24 -20.81 -11.03
CA ALA A 381 -20.97 -19.56 -10.81
C ALA A 381 -21.77 -19.63 -9.49
N PRO A 382 -21.77 -18.56 -8.69
CA PRO A 382 -22.56 -18.52 -7.47
C PRO A 382 -24.06 -18.54 -7.80
N THR A 383 -24.82 -19.25 -6.98
CA THR A 383 -26.30 -19.32 -7.11
C THR A 383 -27.01 -18.34 -6.18
N ASN A 384 -26.30 -17.76 -5.21
CA ASN A 384 -26.82 -16.79 -4.24
C ASN A 384 -26.51 -15.35 -4.70
N LEU A 385 -27.05 -14.95 -5.83
CA LEU A 385 -26.93 -13.59 -6.35
C LEU A 385 -28.13 -12.72 -5.93
N PRO A 386 -27.93 -11.42 -5.67
CA PRO A 386 -26.65 -10.71 -5.57
C PRO A 386 -25.86 -11.13 -4.31
N ARG A 387 -24.54 -11.13 -4.39
CA ARG A 387 -23.62 -11.49 -3.30
C ARG A 387 -23.51 -10.36 -2.26
N THR A 388 -24.49 -10.27 -1.38
CA THR A 388 -24.51 -9.25 -0.30
C THR A 388 -23.45 -9.49 0.77
N ASP A 389 -23.00 -10.72 0.95
CA ASP A 389 -21.87 -11.09 1.78
C ASP A 389 -20.55 -10.44 1.32
N LEU A 390 -20.29 -10.41 0.00
CA LEU A 390 -19.13 -9.73 -0.56
C LEU A 390 -19.25 -8.19 -0.41
N ALA A 391 -20.45 -7.63 -0.59
CA ALA A 391 -20.69 -6.22 -0.30
C ALA A 391 -20.39 -5.88 1.17
N THR A 392 -20.70 -6.80 2.09
CA THR A 392 -20.34 -6.64 3.51
C THR A 392 -18.84 -6.60 3.70
N VAL A 393 -18.09 -7.52 3.10
CA VAL A 393 -16.63 -7.60 3.25
C VAL A 393 -15.93 -6.40 2.62
N PHE A 394 -16.27 -6.05 1.38
CA PHE A 394 -15.55 -5.05 0.60
C PHE A 394 -16.03 -3.61 0.81
N LEU A 395 -17.33 -3.40 1.15
CA LEU A 395 -17.91 -2.07 1.09
C LEU A 395 -18.41 -1.53 2.44
N THR A 396 -18.88 -2.34 3.38
CA THR A 396 -19.48 -1.83 4.61
C THR A 396 -18.73 -2.20 5.89
N GLY A 397 -17.95 -3.25 5.85
CA GLY A 397 -17.39 -3.88 7.03
C GLY A 397 -18.35 -4.91 7.68
N ILE A 398 -17.81 -5.72 8.55
CA ILE A 398 -18.47 -6.85 9.21
C ILE A 398 -18.95 -6.41 10.59
N THR A 399 -20.24 -6.56 10.86
CA THR A 399 -20.84 -6.20 12.17
C THR A 399 -20.14 -6.91 13.32
N GLY A 400 -19.79 -6.16 14.36
CA GLY A 400 -19.06 -6.67 15.53
C GLY A 400 -17.54 -6.80 15.33
N VAL A 401 -17.04 -6.62 14.12
CA VAL A 401 -15.61 -6.70 13.79
C VAL A 401 -15.06 -5.32 13.38
N ASN A 402 -15.45 -4.82 12.20
CA ASN A 402 -14.90 -3.59 11.64
C ASN A 402 -15.91 -2.73 10.86
N LYS A 403 -17.20 -2.89 11.15
CA LYS A 403 -18.24 -2.04 10.57
C LYS A 403 -18.44 -0.80 11.45
N PRO A 404 -18.27 0.43 10.93
CA PRO A 404 -18.59 1.65 11.67
C PRO A 404 -20.10 1.78 11.91
N ALA A 405 -20.49 2.56 12.89
CA ALA A 405 -21.89 2.76 13.27
C ALA A 405 -22.75 3.26 12.09
N ASN A 406 -22.20 4.15 11.26
CA ASN A 406 -22.86 4.71 10.09
C ASN A 406 -21.98 4.45 8.85
N ALA A 407 -22.06 3.25 8.27
CA ALA A 407 -21.25 2.87 7.14
C ALA A 407 -21.87 3.30 5.81
N THR A 408 -21.25 4.23 5.10
CA THR A 408 -21.47 4.42 3.66
C THR A 408 -20.74 3.31 2.90
N PRO A 409 -21.43 2.55 2.03
CA PRO A 409 -20.78 1.51 1.23
C PRO A 409 -19.66 2.09 0.37
N SER A 410 -18.43 1.66 0.61
CA SER A 410 -17.23 2.20 -0.03
C SER A 410 -16.06 1.25 0.09
N GLU A 411 -15.23 1.23 -0.92
CA GLU A 411 -13.99 0.46 -0.96
C GLU A 411 -12.90 1.20 -0.16
N VAL A 412 -12.83 0.90 1.12
CA VAL A 412 -11.81 1.36 2.06
C VAL A 412 -11.43 0.23 3.00
N LEU A 413 -10.16 0.16 3.38
CA LEU A 413 -9.70 -0.79 4.40
C LEU A 413 -10.19 -0.31 5.78
N ARG A 414 -10.89 -1.17 6.53
CA ARG A 414 -11.46 -0.80 7.83
C ARG A 414 -10.72 -1.45 8.99
N LEU A 415 -10.38 -0.64 9.99
CA LEU A 415 -9.70 -1.06 11.21
C LEU A 415 -10.53 -0.65 12.44
N ASN A 416 -10.88 -1.60 13.28
CA ASN A 416 -11.44 -1.31 14.61
C ASN A 416 -10.28 -1.05 15.59
N THR A 417 -10.09 0.19 15.98
CA THR A 417 -9.02 0.60 16.90
C THR A 417 -9.27 0.20 18.34
N ALA A 418 -10.44 -0.29 18.69
CA ALA A 418 -10.75 -0.82 20.03
C ALA A 418 -10.23 -2.25 20.22
N ILE A 419 -10.02 -3.00 19.14
CA ILE A 419 -9.43 -4.35 19.21
C ILE A 419 -7.93 -4.21 19.50
N SER A 420 -7.48 -4.83 20.58
CA SER A 420 -6.08 -4.78 21.00
C SER A 420 -5.16 -5.55 20.03
N PRO A 421 -3.96 -5.04 19.74
CA PRO A 421 -2.98 -5.79 18.98
C PRO A 421 -2.45 -6.96 19.79
N VAL A 422 -1.92 -7.97 19.10
CA VAL A 422 -1.25 -9.11 19.72
C VAL A 422 0.18 -9.24 19.16
N PRO A 423 1.13 -9.82 19.92
CA PRO A 423 2.47 -10.07 19.40
C PRO A 423 2.45 -10.85 18.09
N PHE A 424 3.38 -10.56 17.19
CA PHE A 424 3.46 -11.21 15.88
C PHE A 424 3.40 -12.74 15.95
N ALA A 425 4.07 -13.35 16.92
CA ALA A 425 4.12 -14.80 17.09
C ALA A 425 2.76 -15.45 17.42
N THR A 426 1.81 -14.67 17.93
CA THR A 426 0.49 -15.16 18.37
C THR A 426 -0.66 -14.62 17.51
N GLN A 427 -0.35 -13.89 16.43
CA GLN A 427 -1.36 -13.39 15.52
C GLN A 427 -2.08 -14.54 14.80
N ASN A 428 -3.39 -14.38 14.62
CA ASN A 428 -4.16 -15.31 13.82
C ASN A 428 -3.74 -15.19 12.35
N ARG A 429 -3.23 -16.27 11.77
CA ARG A 429 -2.81 -16.31 10.38
C ARG A 429 -3.96 -16.11 9.39
N LEU A 430 -5.19 -16.32 9.83
CA LEU A 430 -6.39 -16.10 9.03
C LEU A 430 -6.88 -14.64 9.09
N GLY A 431 -6.21 -13.74 9.82
CA GLY A 431 -6.54 -12.32 9.90
C GLY A 431 -8.02 -12.06 10.14
N VAL A 432 -8.65 -11.21 9.33
CA VAL A 432 -10.08 -10.88 9.44
C VAL A 432 -10.97 -12.11 9.29
N ALA A 433 -10.63 -13.04 8.40
CA ALA A 433 -11.40 -14.29 8.24
C ALA A 433 -11.37 -15.14 9.50
N GLY A 434 -10.22 -15.23 10.17
CA GLY A 434 -10.11 -15.92 11.46
C GLY A 434 -10.93 -15.24 12.56
N GLU A 435 -10.97 -13.91 12.56
CA GLU A 435 -11.79 -13.16 13.52
C GLU A 435 -13.29 -13.33 13.25
N VAL A 436 -13.71 -13.34 12.00
CA VAL A 436 -15.10 -13.66 11.63
C VAL A 436 -15.50 -15.06 12.08
N LEU A 437 -14.65 -16.05 11.90
CA LEU A 437 -14.88 -17.41 12.37
C LEU A 437 -14.94 -17.48 13.91
N ARG A 438 -14.12 -16.70 14.59
CA ARG A 438 -14.10 -16.62 16.05
C ARG A 438 -15.39 -15.99 16.62
N VAL A 439 -15.88 -14.90 15.99
CA VAL A 439 -17.05 -14.13 16.48
C VAL A 439 -18.38 -14.76 16.04
N GLY A 440 -18.44 -15.25 14.81
CA GLY A 440 -19.68 -15.78 14.20
C GLY A 440 -19.81 -17.29 14.25
N GLY A 441 -18.79 -18.00 14.68
CA GLY A 441 -18.73 -19.44 14.67
C GLY A 441 -18.62 -20.06 16.05
N THR A 442 -19.19 -21.21 16.18
CA THR A 442 -18.88 -22.21 17.20
C THR A 442 -17.47 -22.82 17.02
N ALA A 443 -16.57 -22.12 16.34
CA ALA A 443 -15.19 -22.53 16.20
C ALA A 443 -14.41 -22.01 17.41
N ASN A 444 -14.35 -22.80 18.44
CA ASN A 444 -13.38 -22.73 19.51
C ASN A 444 -12.00 -23.13 18.99
#